data_26ebf956f9975ab49c50c162f5d2b460
#
_entry.id   26ebf956f9975ab49c50c162f5d2b460
#
_cell.length_a   1.000
_cell.length_b   1.000
_cell.length_c   1.000
_cell.angle_alpha   90.00
_cell.angle_beta   90.00
_cell.angle_gamma   90.00
#
_symmetry.space_group_name_H-M   'P 1'
#
loop_
_entity.id
_entity.type
_entity.pdbx_description
1 polymer ?
#
loop_
_entity_poly.entity_id
_entity_poly.type
_entity_poly.pdbx_seq_one_letter_code
_entity_poly.pdbx_strand_id
1 'polypeptide(L)'
;MLRTRDRYGHRVDEVDFHPSWHQLMRVAVAEGLAGAPWADGRRGAHVARTAGGLVWGHTEAGHGCPTSMTYAAVPAPVSPSWRRCTSRC
;
A
#
# COMPACT_ATOMS: atom_id res chain seq x y z
N MET A 1 -6.90 -13.00 11.34
CA MET A 1 -6.21 -13.98 12.20
C MET A 1 -4.96 -14.48 11.47
N LEU A 2 -3.85 -14.63 12.15
CA LEU A 2 -2.62 -15.21 11.57
C LEU A 2 -2.71 -16.75 11.60
N ARG A 3 -2.53 -17.39 10.45
CA ARG A 3 -2.43 -18.85 10.30
C ARG A 3 -1.01 -19.21 9.88
N THR A 4 -0.22 -19.71 10.80
CA THR A 4 1.18 -20.10 10.53
C THR A 4 1.28 -21.50 9.94
N ARG A 5 0.32 -22.37 10.27
CA ARG A 5 0.27 -23.76 9.81
C ARG A 5 -1.15 -24.15 9.42
N ASP A 6 -1.26 -25.09 8.49
CA ASP A 6 -2.53 -25.73 8.14
C ASP A 6 -2.89 -26.84 9.15
N ARG A 7 -4.04 -27.49 8.94
CA ARG A 7 -4.51 -28.59 9.78
C ARG A 7 -3.63 -29.85 9.73
N TYR A 8 -2.73 -29.95 8.76
CA TYR A 8 -1.79 -31.06 8.61
C TYR A 8 -0.38 -30.73 9.12
N GLY A 9 -0.17 -29.51 9.66
CA GLY A 9 1.09 -29.06 10.19
C GLY A 9 2.02 -28.41 9.17
N HIS A 10 1.62 -28.25 7.89
CA HIS A 10 2.41 -27.56 6.88
C HIS A 10 2.42 -26.05 7.15
N ARG A 11 3.56 -25.42 6.93
CA ARG A 11 3.70 -23.98 7.05
C ARG A 11 2.97 -23.26 5.91
N VAL A 12 2.07 -22.34 6.25
CA VAL A 12 1.30 -21.55 5.29
C VAL A 12 1.54 -20.05 5.40
N ASP A 13 1.81 -19.55 6.62
CA ASP A 13 2.11 -18.12 6.92
C ASP A 13 1.09 -17.15 6.29
N GLU A 14 -0.18 -17.46 6.42
CA GLU A 14 -1.28 -16.66 5.88
C GLU A 14 -1.90 -15.77 6.95
N VAL A 15 -2.37 -14.59 6.53
CA VAL A 15 -3.15 -13.69 7.37
C VAL A 15 -4.58 -13.63 6.85
N ASP A 16 -5.53 -14.10 7.69
CA ASP A 16 -6.95 -13.95 7.40
C ASP A 16 -7.40 -12.56 7.87
N PHE A 17 -7.65 -11.68 6.92
CA PHE A 17 -8.24 -10.38 7.17
C PHE A 17 -9.77 -10.49 7.21
N HIS A 18 -10.40 -9.63 8.01
CA HIS A 18 -11.85 -9.50 7.97
C HIS A 18 -12.31 -9.03 6.57
N PRO A 19 -13.46 -9.50 6.06
CA PRO A 19 -13.94 -9.10 4.72
C PRO A 19 -14.03 -7.58 4.51
N SER A 20 -14.37 -6.82 5.55
CA SER A 20 -14.41 -5.35 5.50
C SER A 20 -13.05 -4.73 5.19
N TRP A 21 -11.94 -5.36 5.62
CA TRP A 21 -10.60 -4.87 5.30
C TRP A 21 -10.38 -4.84 3.78
N HIS A 22 -10.78 -5.90 3.09
CA HIS A 22 -10.64 -5.98 1.63
C HIS A 22 -11.53 -4.95 0.91
N GLN A 23 -12.74 -4.69 1.45
CA GLN A 23 -13.64 -3.68 0.89
C GLN A 23 -13.06 -2.27 1.05
N LEU A 24 -12.60 -1.93 2.24
CA LEU A 24 -11.99 -0.64 2.53
C LEU A 24 -10.71 -0.40 1.72
N MET A 25 -9.84 -1.41 1.61
CA MET A 25 -8.65 -1.33 0.77
C MET A 25 -9.00 -1.12 -0.71
N ARG A 26 -10.04 -1.80 -1.20
CA ARG A 26 -10.50 -1.61 -2.58
C ARG A 26 -10.93 -0.18 -2.84
N VAL A 27 -11.69 0.41 -1.93
CA VAL A 27 -12.10 1.83 -2.03
C VAL A 27 -10.88 2.74 -1.99
N ALA A 28 -9.99 2.57 -1.02
CA ALA A 28 -8.80 3.40 -0.88
C ALA A 28 -7.91 3.36 -2.13
N VAL A 29 -7.74 2.19 -2.75
CA VAL A 29 -6.96 2.04 -3.98
C VAL A 29 -7.69 2.65 -5.18
N ALA A 30 -9.00 2.44 -5.30
CA ALA A 30 -9.82 3.00 -6.38
C ALA A 30 -9.83 4.53 -6.36
N GLU A 31 -9.84 5.13 -5.17
CA GLU A 31 -9.75 6.58 -4.98
C GLU A 31 -8.31 7.15 -5.11
N GLY A 32 -7.36 6.31 -5.51
CA GLY A 32 -5.99 6.74 -5.79
C GLY A 32 -5.13 7.05 -4.57
N LEU A 33 -5.50 6.55 -3.38
CA LEU A 33 -4.78 6.84 -2.14
C LEU A 33 -3.45 6.08 -1.99
N ALA A 34 -3.20 5.08 -2.84
CA ALA A 34 -1.95 4.33 -2.89
C ALA A 34 -0.97 4.93 -3.91
N GLY A 35 -0.61 4.18 -4.94
CA GLY A 35 0.43 4.54 -5.91
C GLY A 35 0.00 5.41 -7.09
N ALA A 36 -1.28 5.73 -7.25
CA ALA A 36 -1.81 6.41 -8.42
C ALA A 36 -1.12 7.73 -8.80
N PRO A 37 -0.70 8.62 -7.86
CA PRO A 37 -0.01 9.86 -8.22
C PRO A 37 1.31 9.67 -8.96
N TRP A 38 1.95 8.52 -8.82
CA TRP A 38 3.20 8.19 -9.52
C TRP A 38 2.99 7.77 -10.98
N ALA A 39 1.81 7.23 -11.28
CA ALA A 39 1.40 6.88 -12.63
C ALA A 39 0.77 8.06 -13.38
N ASP A 40 0.20 9.00 -12.65
CA ASP A 40 -0.51 10.16 -13.18
C ASP A 40 0.32 11.44 -12.97
N GLY A 41 1.01 11.88 -14.01
CA GLY A 41 1.86 13.07 -13.97
C GLY A 41 1.12 14.41 -13.90
N ARG A 42 -0.18 14.43 -13.57
CA ARG A 42 -0.96 15.66 -13.42
C ARG A 42 -0.41 16.55 -12.32
N ARG A 43 -0.42 17.84 -12.59
CA ARG A 43 -0.06 18.85 -11.60
C ARG A 43 -0.99 18.74 -10.38
N GLY A 44 -0.42 18.63 -9.20
CA GLY A 44 -1.18 18.53 -7.95
C GLY A 44 -1.65 17.11 -7.58
N ALA A 45 -1.30 16.06 -8.33
CA ALA A 45 -1.72 14.68 -8.06
C ALA A 45 -1.33 14.23 -6.64
N HIS A 46 -0.10 14.55 -6.19
CA HIS A 46 0.37 14.23 -4.83
C HIS A 46 -0.40 15.01 -3.75
N VAL A 47 -0.75 16.26 -4.02
CA VAL A 47 -1.56 17.08 -3.10
C VAL A 47 -2.95 16.50 -2.97
N ALA A 48 -3.58 16.16 -4.09
CA ALA A 48 -4.91 15.53 -4.11
C ALA A 48 -4.93 14.20 -3.35
N ARG A 49 -3.92 13.35 -3.56
CA ARG A 49 -3.75 12.10 -2.81
C ARG A 49 -3.64 12.36 -1.31
N THR A 50 -2.86 13.35 -0.91
CA THR A 50 -2.65 13.68 0.51
C THR A 50 -3.94 14.19 1.15
N ALA A 51 -4.67 15.06 0.47
CA ALA A 51 -5.97 15.55 0.94
C ALA A 51 -6.98 14.40 1.09
N GLY A 52 -7.08 13.53 0.08
CA GLY A 52 -7.91 12.33 0.15
C GLY A 52 -7.51 11.40 1.31
N GLY A 53 -6.20 11.21 1.52
CA GLY A 53 -5.67 10.40 2.61
C GLY A 53 -6.00 10.97 3.99
N LEU A 54 -6.00 12.29 4.15
CA LEU A 54 -6.43 12.93 5.40
C LEU A 54 -7.91 12.67 5.68
N VAL A 55 -8.78 12.89 4.70
CA VAL A 55 -10.22 12.63 4.83
C VAL A 55 -10.47 11.15 5.14
N TRP A 56 -9.82 10.26 4.41
CA TRP A 56 -9.94 8.81 4.61
C TRP A 56 -9.48 8.39 6.00
N GLY A 57 -8.37 8.94 6.52
CA GLY A 57 -7.84 8.65 7.84
C GLY A 57 -8.79 9.00 9.00
N HIS A 58 -9.69 9.97 8.80
CA HIS A 58 -10.74 10.25 9.76
C HIS A 58 -11.85 9.19 9.79
N THR A 59 -12.03 8.45 8.70
CA THR A 59 -13.03 7.39 8.60
C THR A 59 -12.44 6.05 9.03
N GLU A 60 -11.26 5.70 8.55
CA GLU A 60 -10.59 4.44 8.83
C GLU A 60 -9.07 4.62 8.77
N ALA A 61 -8.44 4.56 9.92
CA ALA A 61 -6.98 4.70 10.04
C ALA A 61 -6.22 3.36 9.96
N GLY A 62 -6.90 2.22 10.15
CA GLY A 62 -6.27 0.90 10.29
C GLY A 62 -5.49 0.43 9.06
N HIS A 63 -5.84 0.89 7.86
CA HIS A 63 -5.10 0.56 6.63
C HIS A 63 -4.37 1.75 6.01
N GLY A 64 -4.15 2.81 6.77
CA GLY A 64 -3.30 3.93 6.36
C GLY A 64 -1.86 3.49 6.10
N CYS A 65 -1.35 2.57 6.91
CA CYS A 65 -0.01 2.02 6.74
C CYS A 65 0.19 1.32 5.37
N PRO A 66 -0.58 0.31 4.96
CA PRO A 66 -0.37 -0.35 3.67
C PRO A 66 -0.53 0.59 2.47
N THR A 67 -1.46 1.55 2.50
CA THR A 67 -1.60 2.54 1.43
C THR A 67 -0.40 3.49 1.36
N SER A 68 0.12 3.94 2.50
CA SER A 68 1.30 4.82 2.57
C SER A 68 2.58 4.10 2.23
N MET A 69 2.74 2.83 2.63
CA MET A 69 3.89 2.00 2.23
C MET A 69 3.93 1.79 0.72
N THR A 70 2.80 1.50 0.09
CA THR A 70 2.71 1.38 -1.38
C THR A 70 3.10 2.70 -2.04
N TYR A 71 2.58 3.83 -1.56
CA TYR A 71 2.93 5.15 -2.06
C TYR A 71 4.44 5.43 -1.95
N ALA A 72 5.06 5.09 -0.83
CA ALA A 72 6.49 5.31 -0.61
C ALA A 72 7.39 4.34 -1.40
N ALA A 73 6.92 3.11 -1.63
CA ALA A 73 7.70 2.09 -2.32
C ALA A 73 7.82 2.33 -3.83
N VAL A 74 6.79 2.90 -4.47
CA VAL A 74 6.78 3.09 -5.93
C VAL A 74 7.97 3.89 -6.45
N PRO A 75 8.37 5.04 -5.85
CA PRO A 75 9.53 5.80 -6.34
C PRO A 75 10.88 5.17 -5.99
N ALA A 76 10.95 4.27 -5.01
CA ALA A 76 12.21 3.69 -4.56
C ALA A 76 12.98 2.94 -5.66
N PRO A 77 12.37 2.08 -6.48
CA PRO A 77 13.05 1.40 -7.59
C PRO A 77 13.46 2.36 -8.72
N VAL A 78 12.86 3.54 -8.79
CA VAL A 78 13.13 4.54 -9.83
C VAL A 78 14.32 5.44 -9.44
N SER A 79 14.66 5.48 -8.16
CA SER A 79 15.76 6.29 -7.64
C SER A 79 17.12 5.81 -8.19
N PRO A 80 17.98 6.74 -8.67
CA PRO A 80 19.34 6.39 -9.10
C PRO A 80 20.20 5.73 -8.01
N SER A 81 19.92 6.01 -6.74
CA SER A 81 20.61 5.39 -5.60
C SER A 81 20.27 3.90 -5.46
N TRP A 82 19.01 3.52 -5.70
CA TRP A 82 18.59 2.12 -5.70
C TRP A 82 19.28 1.33 -6.82
N ARG A 83 19.35 1.86 -8.05
CA ARG A 83 20.01 1.20 -9.17
C ARG A 83 21.48 0.90 -8.87
N ARG A 84 22.17 1.77 -8.16
CA ARG A 84 23.57 1.55 -7.74
C ARG A 84 23.70 0.47 -6.67
N CYS A 85 22.72 0.28 -5.83
CA CYS A 85 22.73 -0.77 -4.81
C CYS A 85 22.56 -2.16 -5.44
N THR A 86 21.63 -2.31 -6.37
CA THR A 86 21.36 -3.60 -7.04
C THR A 86 22.45 -4.03 -8.03
N SER A 87 23.27 -3.11 -8.54
CA SER A 87 24.38 -3.44 -9.45
C SER A 87 25.65 -3.91 -8.74
N ARG A 88 25.67 -3.92 -7.40
CA ARG A 88 26.81 -4.37 -6.58
C ARG A 88 26.59 -5.72 -5.89
N CYS A 89 25.41 -6.30 -6.06
CA CYS A 89 25.06 -7.65 -5.63
C CYS A 89 25.05 -8.59 -6.84
#